data_51ac2d0b13a736ac9e39099a70b4a71c
#
_entry.id   51ac2d0b13a736ac9e39099a70b4a71c
#
_cell.length_a   1.000
_cell.length_b   1.000
_cell.length_c   1.000
_cell.angle_alpha   90.00
_cell.angle_beta   90.00
_cell.angle_gamma   90.00
#
_symmetry.space_group_name_H-M   'P 1'
#
loop_
_entity.id
_entity.type
_entity.pdbx_description
1 polymer ?
#
loop_
_entity_poly.entity_id
_entity_poly.type
_entity_poly.pdbx_seq_one_letter_code
_entity_poly.pdbx_strand_id
1 'polypeptide(L)'
;MNSIKIIGRLTKDAEFVRKDGKIIIKGCIASNTQFKQENKIYQETIFFNFVIKDKLAQFASEHKSQFVKSAIMLLYGSLSQGHYTNNKGTKSTYTQVVVGSIYFVKQETLSDEMLAKLDKINEEVTTQDDRDKQLKME
;
A
#
# COMPACT_ATOMS: atom_id res chain seq x y z
N MET A 1 -6.65 -11.03 18.15
CA MET A 1 -6.57 -11.36 16.71
C MET A 1 -7.07 -10.18 15.92
N ASN A 2 -6.34 -9.78 14.89
CA ASN A 2 -6.79 -8.74 13.97
C ASN A 2 -6.66 -9.23 12.53
N SER A 3 -7.51 -8.71 11.65
CA SER A 3 -7.44 -9.00 10.23
C SER A 3 -7.83 -7.76 9.45
N ILE A 4 -7.21 -7.59 8.29
CA ILE A 4 -7.50 -6.48 7.41
C ILE A 4 -7.56 -6.98 5.98
N LYS A 5 -8.45 -6.40 5.20
CA LYS A 5 -8.62 -6.63 3.78
C LYS A 5 -8.57 -5.28 3.09
N ILE A 6 -7.66 -5.15 2.13
CA ILE A 6 -7.46 -3.89 1.43
C ILE A 6 -7.46 -4.15 -0.08
N ILE A 7 -8.22 -3.36 -0.81
CA ILE A 7 -8.09 -3.25 -2.26
C ILE A 7 -7.65 -1.84 -2.58
N GLY A 8 -6.66 -1.73 -3.47
CA GLY A 8 -6.14 -0.43 -3.84
C GLY A 8 -5.06 -0.50 -4.90
N ARG A 9 -4.36 0.61 -5.09
CA ARG A 9 -3.27 0.73 -6.05
C ARG A 9 -1.95 0.92 -5.33
N LEU A 10 -0.89 0.31 -5.85
CA LEU A 10 0.47 0.59 -5.37
C LEU A 10 0.82 2.05 -5.67
N THR A 11 1.37 2.73 -4.68
CA THR A 11 1.76 4.14 -4.81
C THR A 11 3.09 4.30 -5.54
N LYS A 12 3.89 3.25 -5.55
CA LYS A 12 5.19 3.18 -6.21
C LYS A 12 5.54 1.71 -6.45
N ASP A 13 6.58 1.44 -7.20
CA ASP A 13 7.10 0.09 -7.36
C ASP A 13 7.47 -0.47 -5.99
N ALA A 14 7.14 -1.74 -5.74
CA ALA A 14 7.49 -2.38 -4.48
C ALA A 14 9.00 -2.61 -4.40
N GLU A 15 9.52 -2.58 -3.19
CA GLU A 15 10.94 -2.78 -2.91
C GLU A 15 11.18 -4.24 -2.52
N PHE A 16 12.09 -4.90 -3.23
CA PHE A 16 12.48 -6.30 -2.98
C PHE A 16 13.83 -6.30 -2.28
N VAL A 17 13.84 -6.67 -1.01
CA VAL A 17 15.03 -6.62 -0.16
C VAL A 17 15.45 -8.04 0.18
N ARG A 18 16.72 -8.37 -0.01
CA ARG A 18 17.30 -9.63 0.47
C ARG A 18 17.99 -9.40 1.80
N LYS A 19 17.63 -10.20 2.78
CA LYS A 19 18.25 -10.15 4.11
C LYS A 19 18.42 -11.57 4.64
N ASP A 20 19.63 -11.95 4.97
CA ASP A 20 19.98 -13.27 5.51
C ASP A 20 19.48 -14.42 4.63
N GLY A 21 19.59 -14.25 3.30
CA GLY A 21 19.14 -15.26 2.32
C GLY A 21 17.64 -15.30 2.09
N LYS A 22 16.89 -14.43 2.74
CA LYS A 22 15.42 -14.35 2.59
C LYS A 22 15.02 -13.09 1.85
N ILE A 23 13.93 -13.17 1.12
CA ILE A 23 13.36 -12.03 0.40
C ILE A 23 12.25 -11.43 1.25
N ILE A 24 12.28 -10.11 1.38
CA ILE A 24 11.21 -9.33 2.01
C ILE A 24 10.75 -8.29 0.99
N ILE A 25 9.45 -8.20 0.78
CA ILE A 25 8.87 -7.24 -0.14
C ILE A 25 8.17 -6.15 0.68
N LYS A 26 8.51 -4.90 0.40
CA LYS A 26 7.92 -3.75 1.06
C LYS A 26 7.24 -2.86 0.04
N GLY A 27 6.08 -2.35 0.39
CA GLY A 27 5.36 -1.45 -0.49
C GLY A 27 4.36 -0.59 0.26
N CYS A 28 3.68 0.24 -0.51
CA CYS A 28 2.60 1.07 0.00
C CYS A 28 1.42 0.97 -0.94
N ILE A 29 0.24 0.73 -0.39
CA ILE A 29 -1.00 0.64 -1.14
C ILE A 29 -1.94 1.77 -0.70
N ALA A 30 -2.55 2.44 -1.66
CA ALA A 30 -3.53 3.48 -1.43
C ALA A 30 -4.93 2.91 -1.62
N SER A 31 -5.77 3.05 -0.62
CA SER A 31 -7.15 2.57 -0.63
C SER A 31 -8.09 3.74 -0.43
N ASN A 32 -9.18 3.75 -1.18
CA ASN A 32 -10.19 4.80 -1.09
C ASN A 32 -11.37 4.32 -0.27
N THR A 33 -11.73 5.08 0.77
CA THR A 33 -12.90 4.83 1.59
C THR A 33 -13.90 5.95 1.43
N GLN A 34 -15.18 5.61 1.55
CA GLN A 34 -16.26 6.58 1.54
C GLN A 34 -16.95 6.58 2.90
N PHE A 35 -17.31 7.75 3.38
CA PHE A 35 -18.13 7.87 4.57
C PHE A 35 -19.16 8.97 4.36
N LYS A 36 -20.29 8.83 5.06
CA LYS A 36 -21.41 9.76 4.99
C LYS A 36 -21.50 10.56 6.29
N GLN A 37 -21.53 11.87 6.17
CA GLN A 37 -21.68 12.77 7.29
C GLN A 37 -22.63 13.91 6.88
N GLU A 38 -23.68 14.15 7.65
CA GLU A 38 -24.67 15.20 7.41
C GLU A 38 -25.24 15.22 5.98
N ASN A 39 -25.61 14.03 5.46
CA ASN A 39 -26.14 13.82 4.10
C ASN A 39 -25.17 14.11 2.97
N LYS A 40 -23.89 14.33 3.28
CA LYS A 40 -22.82 14.47 2.28
C LYS A 40 -21.95 13.22 2.27
N ILE A 41 -21.53 12.82 1.07
CA ILE A 41 -20.59 11.71 0.89
C ILE A 41 -19.20 12.28 0.77
N TYR A 42 -18.31 11.85 1.68
CA TYR A 42 -16.90 12.22 1.68
C TYR A 42 -16.08 11.03 1.23
N GLN A 43 -14.99 11.28 0.53
CA GLN A 43 -14.02 10.27 0.16
C GLN A 43 -12.69 10.57 0.82
N GLU A 44 -12.05 9.53 1.32
CA GLU A 44 -10.74 9.63 1.96
C GLU A 44 -9.84 8.55 1.40
N THR A 45 -8.62 8.94 1.04
CA THR A 45 -7.58 7.99 0.63
C THR A 45 -6.71 7.66 1.82
N ILE A 46 -6.59 6.38 2.12
CA ILE A 46 -5.75 5.89 3.20
C ILE A 46 -4.58 5.14 2.61
N PHE A 47 -3.39 5.44 3.10
CA PHE A 47 -2.13 4.82 2.65
C PHE A 47 -1.69 3.80 3.69
N PHE A 48 -1.45 2.57 3.24
CA PHE A 48 -0.99 1.49 4.11
C PHE A 48 0.37 1.00 3.65
N ASN A 49 1.34 1.02 4.54
CA ASN A 49 2.60 0.33 4.31
C ASN A 49 2.38 -1.16 4.53
N PHE A 50 2.91 -2.00 3.65
CA PHE A 50 2.79 -3.44 3.79
C PHE A 50 4.14 -4.12 3.65
N VAL A 51 4.21 -5.32 4.21
CA VAL A 51 5.39 -6.18 4.11
C VAL A 51 4.93 -7.59 3.79
N ILE A 52 5.65 -8.24 2.87
CA ILE A 52 5.44 -9.64 2.51
C ILE A 52 6.71 -10.39 2.90
N LYS A 53 6.55 -11.48 3.64
CA LYS A 53 7.68 -12.26 4.19
C LYS A 53 7.54 -13.74 3.84
N ASP A 54 8.62 -14.49 4.07
CA ASP A 54 8.66 -15.94 4.06
C ASP A 54 8.24 -16.56 2.73
N LYS A 55 7.43 -17.61 2.77
CA LYS A 55 7.01 -18.34 1.56
C LYS A 55 6.22 -17.48 0.59
N LEU A 56 5.40 -16.60 1.11
CA LEU A 56 4.63 -15.69 0.25
C LEU A 56 5.54 -14.73 -0.50
N ALA A 57 6.62 -14.26 0.13
CA ALA A 57 7.60 -13.40 -0.52
C ALA A 57 8.35 -14.14 -1.63
N GLN A 58 8.68 -15.42 -1.42
CA GLN A 58 9.28 -16.25 -2.46
C GLN A 58 8.37 -16.39 -3.67
N PHE A 59 7.09 -16.70 -3.43
CA PHE A 59 6.09 -16.81 -4.48
C PHE A 59 5.92 -15.47 -5.21
N ALA A 60 5.77 -14.39 -4.45
CA ALA A 60 5.55 -13.05 -5.00
C ALA A 60 6.75 -12.55 -5.80
N SER A 61 7.98 -12.96 -5.44
CA SER A 61 9.19 -12.52 -6.16
C SER A 61 9.22 -13.04 -7.60
N GLU A 62 8.53 -14.13 -7.90
CA GLU A 62 8.37 -14.66 -9.24
C GLU A 62 7.45 -13.78 -10.10
N HIS A 63 6.67 -12.91 -9.46
CA HIS A 63 5.74 -11.99 -10.11
C HIS A 63 6.16 -10.53 -9.95
N LYS A 64 7.46 -10.28 -9.85
CA LYS A 64 8.01 -8.95 -9.59
C LYS A 64 7.47 -7.87 -10.54
N SER A 65 7.25 -8.22 -11.81
CA SER A 65 6.74 -7.29 -12.82
C SER A 65 5.33 -6.76 -12.53
N GLN A 66 4.59 -7.43 -11.65
CA GLN A 66 3.25 -7.01 -11.26
C GLN A 66 3.24 -6.07 -10.04
N PHE A 67 4.38 -5.92 -9.36
CA PHE A 67 4.51 -5.04 -8.18
C PHE A 67 5.01 -3.65 -8.60
N VAL A 68 4.31 -3.03 -9.51
CA VAL A 68 4.70 -1.73 -10.09
C VAL A 68 3.69 -0.66 -9.69
N LYS A 69 4.11 0.58 -9.76
CA LYS A 69 3.25 1.74 -9.48
C LYS A 69 1.92 1.63 -10.23
N SER A 70 0.84 1.93 -9.52
CA SER A 70 -0.55 1.90 -10.02
C SER A 70 -1.15 0.52 -10.21
N ALA A 71 -0.42 -0.56 -9.93
CA ALA A 71 -0.98 -1.91 -9.98
C ALA A 71 -2.10 -2.05 -8.95
N ILE A 72 -3.18 -2.71 -9.33
CA ILE A 72 -4.33 -2.96 -8.45
C ILE A 72 -4.13 -4.29 -7.74
N MET A 73 -4.24 -4.27 -6.43
CA MET A 73 -4.05 -5.47 -5.62
C MET A 73 -5.11 -5.58 -4.54
N LEU A 74 -5.45 -6.82 -4.21
CA LEU A 74 -6.26 -7.16 -3.05
C LEU A 74 -5.35 -7.85 -2.06
N LEU A 75 -5.21 -7.28 -0.87
CA LEU A 75 -4.37 -7.79 0.21
C LEU A 75 -5.21 -8.25 1.38
N TYR A 76 -4.89 -9.41 1.92
CA TYR A 76 -5.40 -9.91 3.19
C TYR A 76 -4.24 -10.05 4.14
N GLY A 77 -4.40 -9.58 5.36
CA GLY A 77 -3.33 -9.70 6.34
C GLY A 77 -3.76 -9.24 7.72
N SER A 78 -2.79 -8.84 8.49
CA SER A 78 -2.97 -8.33 9.84
C SER A 78 -2.17 -7.05 10.03
N LEU A 79 -2.61 -6.21 10.97
CA LEU A 79 -1.86 -5.02 11.36
C LEU A 79 -0.80 -5.40 12.38
N SER A 80 0.38 -4.84 12.22
CA SER A 80 1.50 -5.02 13.13
C SER A 80 2.12 -3.65 13.43
N GLN A 81 2.67 -3.52 14.63
CA GLN A 81 3.42 -2.32 15.01
C GLN A 81 4.89 -2.68 15.21
N GLY A 82 5.74 -1.81 14.70
CA GLY A 82 7.16 -1.86 14.96
C GLY A 82 7.60 -0.63 15.73
N HIS A 83 8.81 -0.72 16.29
CA HIS A 83 9.41 0.38 17.04
C HIS A 83 10.77 0.72 16.41
N TYR A 84 11.07 1.99 16.37
CA TYR A 84 12.40 2.46 15.94
C TYR A 84 12.82 3.67 16.77
N THR A 85 14.11 3.88 16.86
CA THR A 85 14.68 5.06 17.52
C THR A 85 15.23 5.98 16.44
N ASN A 86 14.76 7.23 16.43
CA ASN A 86 15.27 8.21 15.46
C ASN A 86 16.66 8.73 15.84
N ASN A 87 17.26 9.56 14.99
CA ASN A 87 18.59 10.12 15.20
C ASN A 87 18.69 10.99 16.46
N LYS A 88 17.55 11.44 17.00
CA LYS A 88 17.52 12.24 18.23
C LYS A 88 17.32 11.40 19.49
N GLY A 89 17.32 10.07 19.37
CA GLY A 89 17.10 9.17 20.50
C GLY A 89 15.65 9.01 20.89
N THR A 90 14.71 9.57 20.15
CA THR A 90 13.27 9.45 20.44
C THR A 90 12.75 8.14 19.87
N LYS A 91 12.02 7.39 20.69
CA LYS A 91 11.37 6.15 20.25
C LYS A 91 10.08 6.50 19.51
N SER A 92 9.92 5.90 18.33
CA SER A 92 8.72 6.04 17.52
C SER A 92 8.15 4.67 17.16
N THR A 93 6.86 4.64 16.88
CA THR A 93 6.18 3.42 16.43
C THR A 93 5.69 3.61 15.00
N TYR A 94 5.60 2.52 14.27
CA TYR A 94 4.97 2.51 12.96
C TYR A 94 4.03 1.34 12.86
N THR A 95 2.96 1.51 12.06
CA THR A 95 1.97 0.47 11.80
C THR A 95 2.14 0.00 10.38
N GLN A 96 2.12 -1.30 10.17
CA GLN A 96 2.23 -1.89 8.85
C GLN A 96 1.29 -3.08 8.71
N VAL A 97 0.95 -3.41 7.47
CA VAL A 97 0.18 -4.61 7.14
C VAL A 97 1.15 -5.75 6.86
N VAL A 98 1.03 -6.84 7.62
CA VAL A 98 1.74 -8.07 7.31
C VAL A 98 0.82 -8.89 6.43
N VAL A 99 1.20 -9.07 5.16
CA VAL A 99 0.36 -9.69 4.15
C VAL A 99 0.35 -11.20 4.30
N GLY A 100 -0.84 -11.80 4.36
CA GLY A 100 -1.03 -13.24 4.40
C GLY A 100 -1.47 -13.82 3.07
N SER A 101 -2.17 -13.06 2.26
CA SER A 101 -2.61 -13.46 0.91
C SER A 101 -2.65 -12.25 0.01
N ILE A 102 -2.33 -12.44 -1.26
CA ILE A 102 -2.30 -11.38 -2.25
C ILE A 102 -2.94 -11.85 -3.54
N TYR A 103 -3.73 -10.96 -4.16
CA TYR A 103 -4.35 -11.21 -5.44
C TYR A 103 -4.11 -10.01 -6.33
N PHE A 104 -3.60 -10.27 -7.54
CA PHE A 104 -3.47 -9.24 -8.57
C PHE A 104 -4.81 -9.10 -9.27
N VAL A 105 -5.33 -7.89 -9.31
CA VAL A 105 -6.65 -7.62 -9.87
C VAL A 105 -6.49 -7.00 -11.25
N LYS A 106 -7.12 -7.62 -12.25
CA LYS A 106 -7.13 -7.06 -13.59
C LYS A 106 -8.18 -5.97 -13.67
N GLN A 107 -7.81 -4.85 -14.24
CA GLN A 107 -8.70 -3.70 -14.39
C GLN A 107 -10.02 -4.06 -15.09
N GLU A 108 -9.98 -4.98 -16.04
CA GLU A 108 -11.13 -5.46 -16.81
C GLU A 108 -12.22 -6.14 -15.96
N THR A 109 -11.85 -6.66 -14.78
CA THR A 109 -12.79 -7.36 -13.90
C THR A 109 -13.50 -6.44 -12.92
N LEU A 110 -13.16 -5.16 -12.90
CA LEU A 110 -13.72 -4.19 -11.97
C LEU A 110 -14.91 -3.45 -12.59
N SER A 111 -15.89 -3.09 -11.77
CA SER A 111 -16.99 -2.24 -12.19
C SER A 111 -16.49 -0.82 -12.50
N ASP A 112 -17.22 -0.10 -13.35
CA ASP A 112 -16.90 1.29 -13.69
C ASP A 112 -16.83 2.18 -12.44
N GLU A 113 -17.72 1.94 -11.48
CA GLU A 113 -17.72 2.67 -10.21
C GLU A 113 -16.44 2.44 -9.43
N MET A 114 -15.96 1.20 -9.33
CA MET A 114 -14.75 0.86 -8.63
C MET A 114 -13.51 1.41 -9.34
N LEU A 115 -13.49 1.37 -10.68
CA LEU A 115 -12.42 1.97 -11.47
C LEU A 115 -12.34 3.48 -11.24
N ALA A 116 -13.46 4.16 -11.20
CA ALA A 116 -13.51 5.60 -10.95
C ALA A 116 -12.90 5.95 -9.59
N LYS A 117 -13.17 5.15 -8.56
CA LYS A 117 -12.58 5.35 -7.23
C LYS A 117 -11.06 5.14 -7.25
N LEU A 118 -10.57 4.12 -7.95
CA LEU A 118 -9.14 3.84 -8.06
C LEU A 118 -8.41 4.89 -8.89
N ASP A 119 -9.01 5.41 -9.95
CA ASP A 119 -8.44 6.47 -10.76
C ASP A 119 -8.29 7.76 -9.96
N LYS A 120 -9.23 8.06 -9.10
CA LYS A 120 -9.14 9.20 -8.19
C LYS A 120 -7.97 9.07 -7.22
N ILE A 121 -7.72 7.87 -6.70
CA ILE A 121 -6.55 7.58 -5.86
C ILE A 121 -5.26 7.88 -6.63
N ASN A 122 -5.19 7.47 -7.89
CA ASN A 122 -4.01 7.67 -8.73
C ASN A 122 -3.69 9.17 -8.91
N GLU A 123 -4.70 10.00 -9.10
CA GLU A 123 -4.54 11.45 -9.17
C GLU A 123 -3.99 12.04 -7.86
N GLU A 124 -4.53 11.62 -6.72
CA GLU A 124 -4.09 12.07 -5.40
C GLU A 124 -2.63 11.67 -5.12
N VAL A 125 -2.24 10.45 -5.49
CA VAL A 125 -0.86 9.98 -5.34
C VAL A 125 0.10 10.82 -6.18
N THR A 126 -0.26 11.13 -7.43
CA THR A 126 0.56 11.97 -8.30
C THR A 126 0.75 13.37 -7.69
N THR A 127 -0.30 13.97 -7.16
CA THR A 127 -0.25 15.28 -6.51
C THR A 127 0.67 15.25 -5.29
N GLN A 128 0.59 14.21 -4.49
CA GLN A 128 1.44 14.05 -3.29
C GLN A 128 2.91 13.92 -3.67
N ASP A 129 3.23 13.12 -4.69
CA ASP A 129 4.60 12.98 -5.19
C ASP A 129 5.16 14.33 -5.68
N ASP A 130 4.36 15.12 -6.36
CA ASP A 130 4.76 16.45 -6.82
C ASP A 130 5.04 17.40 -5.64
N ARG A 131 4.23 17.35 -4.60
CA ARG A 131 4.46 18.14 -3.37
C ARG A 131 5.75 17.72 -2.67
N ASP A 132 6.00 16.42 -2.56
CA ASP A 132 7.21 15.90 -1.94
C ASP A 132 8.45 16.32 -2.71
N LYS A 133 8.39 16.36 -4.04
CA LYS A 133 9.48 16.84 -4.88
C LYS A 133 9.75 18.32 -4.68
N GLN A 134 8.70 19.13 -4.53
CA GLN A 134 8.85 20.57 -4.25
C GLN A 134 9.52 20.82 -2.90
N LEU A 135 9.13 20.05 -1.88
CA LEU A 135 9.71 20.16 -0.54
C LEU A 135 11.20 19.79 -0.52
N LYS A 136 11.62 18.89 -1.39
CA LYS A 136 13.04 18.46 -1.49
C LYS A 136 13.91 19.46 -2.24
N MET A 137 13.32 20.36 -3.03
CA MET A 137 14.07 21.38 -3.78
C MET A 137 14.27 22.69 -3.01
N GLU A 138 13.61 22.84 -1.89
CA GLU A 138 13.80 23.95 -0.97
C GLU A 138 14.80 23.56 0.13
#